data_5020516f1968d71c52a04e0546a23db5
#
_entry.id   5020516f1968d71c52a04e0546a23db5
#
_cell.length_a   1.000
_cell.length_b   1.000
_cell.length_c   1.000
_cell.angle_alpha   90.00
_cell.angle_beta   90.00
_cell.angle_gamma   90.00
#
_symmetry.space_group_name_H-M   'P 1'
#
loop_
_entity.id
_entity.type
_entity.pdbx_description
1 polymer ?
#
loop_
_entity_poly.entity_id
_entity_poly.type
_entity_poly.pdbx_seq_one_letter_code
_entity_poly.pdbx_strand_id
1 'polypeptide(L)'
;VHIADVSNYVKEYSPLDKEAYKRGTSVYLVDRVIPMLPHKLSNGICSLNQGCDRLALSCLMDIDEKGNVISHKICESVINVDRRMTYTNVKKILENEDEEILNEYKDFADMFRLMEKLALILRQRRFKRGSIDFDFPETKITLNDKGEPVEIKPYDRNTATKIIEDFMLIANETVAEDYFWQEIPFLYRSHENPDPEKIRRLGTFINNFGYSIKIGAVSYTHLTLPTK
;
A
#
# COMPACT_ATOMS: atom_id res chain seq x y z
N VAL A 1 -10.17 -6.27 -1.31
CA VAL A 1 -9.48 -5.40 -0.32
C VAL A 1 -10.52 -4.77 0.58
N HIS A 2 -10.23 -4.75 1.89
CA HIS A 2 -11.15 -4.23 2.90
C HIS A 2 -10.44 -3.16 3.72
N ILE A 3 -11.10 -2.02 3.92
CA ILE A 3 -10.60 -0.90 4.71
C ILE A 3 -11.62 -0.62 5.81
N ALA A 4 -11.18 -0.44 7.06
CA ALA A 4 -12.09 -0.14 8.15
C ALA A 4 -12.95 1.11 7.85
N ASP A 5 -14.25 1.02 8.05
CA ASP A 5 -15.17 2.13 7.84
C ASP A 5 -15.11 3.11 9.02
N VAL A 6 -14.12 4.00 8.96
CA VAL A 6 -13.94 5.03 9.99
C VAL A 6 -15.07 6.04 9.97
N SER A 7 -15.65 6.34 8.81
CA SER A 7 -16.71 7.32 8.63
C SER A 7 -18.01 6.95 9.34
N ASN A 8 -18.22 5.64 9.58
CA ASN A 8 -19.34 5.18 10.39
C ASN A 8 -19.27 5.67 11.85
N TYR A 9 -18.06 5.81 12.40
CA TYR A 9 -17.81 6.19 13.80
C TYR A 9 -17.47 7.67 13.97
N VAL A 10 -16.75 8.25 13.01
CA VAL A 10 -16.35 9.66 13.03
C VAL A 10 -17.30 10.44 12.11
N LYS A 11 -18.35 11.00 12.71
CA LYS A 11 -19.34 11.75 11.95
C LYS A 11 -18.84 13.16 11.64
N GLU A 12 -19.18 13.64 10.47
CA GLU A 12 -18.83 14.98 10.00
C GLU A 12 -19.26 16.06 11.01
N TYR A 13 -18.40 17.04 11.23
CA TYR A 13 -18.54 18.15 12.18
C TYR A 13 -18.64 17.76 13.66
N SER A 14 -18.50 16.49 14.00
CA SER A 14 -18.40 16.07 15.40
C SER A 14 -17.14 16.65 16.09
N PRO A 15 -17.09 16.71 17.42
CA PRO A 15 -15.86 17.13 18.13
C PRO A 15 -14.64 16.28 17.74
N LEU A 16 -14.85 15.00 17.47
CA LEU A 16 -13.80 14.06 17.08
C LEU A 16 -13.29 14.35 15.67
N ASP A 17 -14.20 14.64 14.73
CA ASP A 17 -13.86 15.03 13.37
C ASP A 17 -13.07 16.36 13.35
N LYS A 18 -13.53 17.35 14.09
CA LYS A 18 -12.83 18.63 14.24
C LYS A 18 -11.41 18.49 14.78
N GLU A 19 -11.23 17.63 15.79
CA GLU A 19 -9.89 17.36 16.34
C GLU A 19 -9.01 16.59 15.33
N ALA A 20 -9.57 15.59 14.64
CA ALA A 20 -8.87 14.86 13.59
C ALA A 20 -8.46 15.77 12.44
N TYR A 21 -9.35 16.66 11.99
CA TYR A 21 -9.07 17.66 10.97
C TYR A 21 -7.94 18.61 11.38
N LYS A 22 -7.94 19.07 12.63
CA LYS A 22 -6.88 19.92 13.17
C LYS A 22 -5.53 19.22 13.22
N ARG A 23 -5.49 17.92 13.54
CA ARG A 23 -4.27 17.11 13.53
C ARG A 23 -3.78 16.81 12.09
N GLY A 24 -4.69 16.58 11.17
CA GLY A 24 -4.45 16.31 9.77
C GLY A 24 -3.84 14.95 9.46
N THR A 25 -3.03 14.38 10.37
CA THR A 25 -2.35 13.09 10.21
C THR A 25 -1.96 12.49 11.55
N SER A 26 -1.62 11.20 11.55
CA SER A 26 -0.88 10.59 12.65
C SER A 26 0.62 10.85 12.48
N VAL A 27 1.33 11.11 13.59
CA VAL A 27 2.78 11.37 13.59
C VAL A 27 3.49 10.15 14.16
N TYR A 28 4.36 9.55 13.36
CA TYR A 28 5.14 8.37 13.74
C TYR A 28 6.53 8.81 14.18
N LEU A 29 6.78 8.71 15.49
CA LEU A 29 8.10 8.88 16.09
C LEU A 29 8.81 7.54 16.16
N VAL A 30 10.08 7.55 16.54
CA VAL A 30 10.91 6.33 16.58
C VAL A 30 10.34 5.28 17.55
N ASP A 31 9.80 5.72 18.68
CA ASP A 31 9.32 4.89 19.80
C ASP A 31 7.81 4.88 19.98
N ARG A 32 7.10 5.82 19.37
CA ARG A 32 5.66 6.00 19.60
C ARG A 32 4.93 6.63 18.43
N VAL A 33 3.61 6.49 18.45
CA VAL A 33 2.73 7.15 17.49
C VAL A 33 1.84 8.14 18.24
N ILE A 34 1.77 9.36 17.71
CA ILE A 34 0.77 10.35 18.11
C ILE A 34 -0.38 10.21 17.10
N PRO A 35 -1.48 9.54 17.46
CA PRO A 35 -2.51 9.21 16.48
C PRO A 35 -3.39 10.41 16.15
N MET A 36 -3.86 10.49 14.90
CA MET A 36 -4.90 11.44 14.48
C MET A 36 -6.23 11.17 15.17
N LEU A 37 -6.58 9.90 15.33
CA LEU A 37 -7.77 9.44 16.03
C LEU A 37 -7.39 8.74 17.35
N PRO A 38 -8.22 8.79 18.41
CA PRO A 38 -7.95 8.10 19.66
C PRO A 38 -7.67 6.61 19.49
N HIS A 39 -6.79 6.04 20.31
CA HIS A 39 -6.43 4.61 20.26
C HIS A 39 -7.63 3.66 20.37
N LYS A 40 -8.71 4.05 21.08
CA LYS A 40 -9.96 3.26 21.12
C LYS A 40 -10.60 3.08 19.76
N LEU A 41 -10.38 4.02 18.82
CA LEU A 41 -10.79 3.88 17.44
C LEU A 41 -9.69 3.22 16.62
N SER A 42 -8.51 3.82 16.52
CA SER A 42 -7.45 3.40 15.61
C SER A 42 -6.92 1.98 15.88
N ASN A 43 -6.85 1.56 17.15
CA ASN A 43 -6.36 0.22 17.52
C ASN A 43 -7.51 -0.70 17.99
N GLY A 44 -8.70 -0.15 18.19
CA GLY A 44 -9.87 -0.86 18.70
C GLY A 44 -10.90 -1.13 17.61
N ILE A 45 -11.94 -0.31 17.56
CA ILE A 45 -13.14 -0.55 16.75
C ILE A 45 -12.89 -0.42 15.25
N CYS A 46 -11.97 0.47 14.84
CA CYS A 46 -11.54 0.65 13.46
C CYS A 46 -10.31 -0.22 13.10
N SER A 47 -9.87 -1.15 13.96
CA SER A 47 -8.85 -2.12 13.64
C SER A 47 -9.51 -3.44 13.25
N LEU A 48 -9.10 -4.02 12.11
CA LEU A 48 -9.62 -5.29 11.61
C LEU A 48 -9.01 -6.45 12.38
N ASN A 49 -9.38 -6.54 13.67
CA ASN A 49 -8.85 -7.53 14.60
C ASN A 49 -9.43 -8.93 14.32
N GLN A 50 -8.61 -9.95 14.53
CA GLN A 50 -8.99 -11.36 14.38
C GLN A 50 -10.19 -11.74 15.24
N GLY A 51 -11.11 -12.50 14.66
CA GLY A 51 -12.29 -13.06 15.36
C GLY A 51 -13.34 -12.03 15.80
N CYS A 52 -13.28 -10.81 15.24
CA CYS A 52 -14.21 -9.74 15.56
C CYS A 52 -14.89 -9.22 14.31
N ASP A 53 -16.21 -9.08 14.35
CA ASP A 53 -16.93 -8.40 13.27
C ASP A 53 -16.54 -6.91 13.22
N ARG A 54 -16.22 -6.44 12.03
CA ARG A 54 -15.80 -5.06 11.78
C ARG A 54 -16.48 -4.50 10.55
N LEU A 55 -16.93 -3.26 10.66
CA LEU A 55 -17.42 -2.51 9.51
C LEU A 55 -16.27 -2.13 8.60
N ALA A 56 -16.44 -2.37 7.33
CA ALA A 56 -15.43 -2.09 6.32
C ALA A 56 -16.05 -1.54 5.04
N LEU A 57 -15.29 -0.71 4.33
CA LEU A 57 -15.49 -0.42 2.92
C LEU A 57 -14.68 -1.42 2.11
N SER A 58 -15.33 -2.14 1.23
CA SER A 58 -14.75 -3.25 0.50
C SER A 58 -14.74 -2.99 -0.98
N CYS A 59 -13.60 -3.25 -1.61
CA CYS A 59 -13.44 -3.30 -3.06
C CYS A 59 -13.17 -4.74 -3.46
N LEU A 60 -14.18 -5.38 -4.05
CA LEU A 60 -14.12 -6.73 -4.60
C LEU A 60 -13.76 -6.59 -6.09
N MET A 61 -12.81 -7.37 -6.58
CA MET A 61 -12.32 -7.26 -7.95
C MET A 61 -12.12 -8.66 -8.53
N ASP A 62 -12.64 -8.90 -9.73
CA ASP A 62 -12.31 -10.05 -10.55
C ASP A 62 -11.16 -9.64 -11.48
N ILE A 63 -10.03 -10.35 -11.39
CA ILE A 63 -8.81 -10.01 -12.10
C ILE A 63 -8.42 -11.16 -13.02
N ASP A 64 -8.15 -10.85 -14.30
CA ASP A 64 -7.70 -11.84 -15.28
C ASP A 64 -6.23 -12.23 -15.10
N GLU A 65 -5.79 -13.23 -15.87
CA GLU A 65 -4.40 -13.71 -15.88
C GLU A 65 -3.37 -12.66 -16.35
N LYS A 66 -3.83 -11.56 -16.95
CA LYS A 66 -2.99 -10.43 -17.38
C LYS A 66 -2.95 -9.30 -16.35
N GLY A 67 -3.70 -9.43 -15.25
CA GLY A 67 -3.82 -8.43 -14.20
C GLY A 67 -4.82 -7.32 -14.50
N ASN A 68 -5.75 -7.49 -15.45
CA ASN A 68 -6.80 -6.52 -15.71
C ASN A 68 -8.00 -6.78 -14.78
N VAL A 69 -8.56 -5.74 -14.23
CA VAL A 69 -9.82 -5.81 -13.49
C VAL A 69 -10.95 -5.96 -14.52
N ILE A 70 -11.63 -7.10 -14.51
CA ILE A 70 -12.73 -7.42 -15.43
C ILE A 70 -14.06 -6.91 -14.87
N SER A 71 -14.25 -7.08 -13.57
CA SER A 71 -15.42 -6.59 -12.84
C SER A 71 -14.99 -6.15 -11.44
N HIS A 72 -15.75 -5.23 -10.87
CA HIS A 72 -15.54 -4.83 -9.48
C HIS A 72 -16.84 -4.45 -8.80
N LYS A 73 -16.82 -4.47 -7.48
CA LYS A 73 -17.90 -4.00 -6.62
C LYS A 73 -17.34 -3.28 -5.41
N ILE A 74 -17.75 -2.02 -5.24
CA ILE A 74 -17.43 -1.24 -4.04
C ILE A 74 -18.67 -1.23 -3.15
N CYS A 75 -18.54 -1.61 -1.88
CA CYS A 75 -19.67 -1.70 -0.97
C CYS A 75 -19.25 -1.56 0.51
N GLU A 76 -20.20 -1.13 1.31
CA GLU A 76 -20.14 -1.30 2.75
C GLU A 76 -20.28 -2.79 3.09
N SER A 77 -19.54 -3.25 4.09
CA SER A 77 -19.52 -4.66 4.47
C SER A 77 -19.25 -4.84 5.96
N VAL A 78 -19.60 -6.02 6.46
CA VAL A 78 -19.12 -6.52 7.75
C VAL A 78 -18.16 -7.65 7.45
N ILE A 79 -16.96 -7.58 8.00
CA ILE A 79 -15.95 -8.63 7.83
C ILE A 79 -15.50 -9.17 9.19
N ASN A 80 -15.13 -10.44 9.20
CA ASN A 80 -14.50 -11.10 10.33
C ASN A 80 -13.17 -11.68 9.85
N VAL A 81 -12.07 -11.28 10.47
CA VAL A 81 -10.72 -11.70 10.09
C VAL A 81 -10.40 -13.02 10.76
N ASP A 82 -10.15 -14.07 10.00
CA ASP A 82 -9.82 -15.40 10.52
C ASP A 82 -8.49 -15.41 11.26
N ARG A 83 -7.47 -14.72 10.73
CA ARG A 83 -6.13 -14.70 11.32
C ARG A 83 -5.43 -13.37 11.08
N ARG A 84 -4.84 -12.82 12.15
CA ARG A 84 -3.96 -11.65 12.06
C ARG A 84 -2.55 -12.11 11.74
N MET A 85 -2.09 -11.85 10.51
CA MET A 85 -0.75 -12.22 10.06
C MET A 85 0.24 -11.08 10.24
N THR A 86 1.51 -11.43 10.33
CA THR A 86 2.62 -10.47 10.30
C THR A 86 3.42 -10.64 9.00
N TYR A 87 4.06 -9.57 8.54
CA TYR A 87 4.94 -9.63 7.36
C TYR A 87 6.06 -10.67 7.54
N THR A 88 6.60 -10.79 8.75
CA THR A 88 7.65 -11.76 9.08
C THR A 88 7.16 -13.20 8.90
N ASN A 89 5.98 -13.54 9.43
CA ASN A 89 5.45 -14.90 9.32
C ASN A 89 5.07 -15.24 7.88
N VAL A 90 4.44 -14.30 7.15
CA VAL A 90 4.10 -14.53 5.74
C VAL A 90 5.37 -14.69 4.89
N LYS A 91 6.43 -13.91 5.14
CA LYS A 91 7.73 -14.10 4.49
C LYS A 91 8.25 -15.53 4.71
N LYS A 92 8.31 -16.00 5.96
CA LYS A 92 8.77 -17.35 6.30
C LYS A 92 7.95 -18.44 5.62
N ILE A 93 6.63 -18.25 5.49
CA ILE A 93 5.74 -19.19 4.77
C ILE A 93 6.09 -19.25 3.29
N LEU A 94 6.26 -18.10 2.64
CA LEU A 94 6.52 -18.01 1.19
C LEU A 94 7.93 -18.50 0.82
N GLU A 95 8.91 -18.22 1.66
CA GLU A 95 10.30 -18.59 1.44
C GLU A 95 10.65 -19.99 2.03
N ASN A 96 9.68 -20.67 2.66
CA ASN A 96 9.82 -22.00 3.32
C ASN A 96 10.97 -22.03 4.34
N GLU A 97 11.17 -20.92 5.07
CA GLU A 97 12.30 -20.76 6.00
C GLU A 97 12.07 -21.41 7.37
N ASP A 98 10.82 -21.77 7.71
CA ASP A 98 10.46 -22.18 9.08
C ASP A 98 9.33 -23.21 9.08
N GLU A 99 9.66 -24.47 9.41
CA GLU A 99 8.69 -25.56 9.42
C GLU A 99 7.62 -25.42 10.51
N GLU A 100 7.92 -24.79 11.64
CA GLU A 100 6.93 -24.57 12.71
C GLU A 100 5.89 -23.57 12.25
N ILE A 101 6.32 -22.47 11.65
CA ILE A 101 5.43 -21.46 11.08
C ILE A 101 4.62 -22.04 9.93
N LEU A 102 5.22 -22.83 9.05
CA LEU A 102 4.49 -23.52 7.97
C LEU A 102 3.39 -24.45 8.52
N ASN A 103 3.67 -25.18 9.57
CA ASN A 103 2.70 -26.07 10.21
C ASN A 103 1.59 -25.30 10.93
N GLU A 104 1.93 -24.20 11.63
CA GLU A 104 0.96 -23.35 12.34
C GLU A 104 -0.06 -22.74 11.36
N TYR A 105 0.42 -22.29 10.18
CA TYR A 105 -0.37 -21.57 9.19
C TYR A 105 -0.64 -22.37 7.91
N LYS A 106 -0.56 -23.69 7.97
CA LYS A 106 -0.71 -24.57 6.79
C LYS A 106 -2.00 -24.33 5.99
N ASP A 107 -3.11 -24.01 6.69
CA ASP A 107 -4.42 -23.78 6.07
C ASP A 107 -4.47 -22.48 5.23
N PHE A 108 -3.50 -21.58 5.42
CA PHE A 108 -3.39 -20.31 4.71
C PHE A 108 -2.24 -20.28 3.69
N ALA A 109 -1.34 -21.27 3.74
CA ALA A 109 -0.11 -21.24 2.92
C ALA A 109 -0.39 -21.16 1.43
N ASP A 110 -1.33 -21.94 0.91
CA ASP A 110 -1.69 -21.93 -0.50
C ASP A 110 -2.35 -20.61 -0.92
N MET A 111 -3.14 -20.00 -0.05
CA MET A 111 -3.70 -18.68 -0.29
C MET A 111 -2.58 -17.63 -0.42
N PHE A 112 -1.57 -17.64 0.45
CA PHE A 112 -0.45 -16.69 0.35
C PHE A 112 0.37 -16.89 -0.92
N ARG A 113 0.57 -18.12 -1.38
CA ARG A 113 1.21 -18.39 -2.67
C ARG A 113 0.42 -17.86 -3.86
N LEU A 114 -0.93 -17.97 -3.81
CA LEU A 114 -1.80 -17.36 -4.82
C LEU A 114 -1.75 -15.83 -4.77
N MET A 115 -1.74 -15.23 -3.56
CA MET A 115 -1.57 -13.78 -3.40
C MET A 115 -0.23 -13.30 -3.97
N GLU A 116 0.86 -14.02 -3.73
CA GLU A 116 2.17 -13.71 -4.32
C GLU A 116 2.13 -13.76 -5.84
N LYS A 117 1.56 -14.83 -6.41
CA LYS A 117 1.41 -14.96 -7.87
C LYS A 117 0.64 -13.80 -8.47
N LEU A 118 -0.48 -13.43 -7.86
CA LEU A 118 -1.29 -12.30 -8.31
C LEU A 118 -0.51 -10.98 -8.19
N ALA A 119 0.18 -10.74 -7.07
CA ALA A 119 0.99 -9.54 -6.88
C ALA A 119 2.09 -9.41 -7.94
N LEU A 120 2.75 -10.50 -8.31
CA LEU A 120 3.74 -10.53 -9.39
C LEU A 120 3.13 -10.15 -10.74
N ILE A 121 1.93 -10.64 -11.07
CA ILE A 121 1.21 -10.28 -12.31
C ILE A 121 0.89 -8.77 -12.31
N LEU A 122 0.35 -8.24 -11.22
CA LEU A 122 0.01 -6.82 -11.08
C LEU A 122 1.25 -5.94 -11.21
N ARG A 123 2.36 -6.33 -10.57
CA ARG A 123 3.65 -5.61 -10.64
C ARG A 123 4.23 -5.62 -12.04
N GLN A 124 4.21 -6.76 -12.74
CA GLN A 124 4.67 -6.85 -14.12
C GLN A 124 3.85 -5.97 -15.06
N ARG A 125 2.51 -5.93 -14.88
CA ARG A 125 1.63 -5.02 -15.62
C ARG A 125 2.01 -3.57 -15.36
N ARG A 126 2.26 -3.19 -14.11
CA ARG A 126 2.67 -1.83 -13.72
C ARG A 126 4.02 -1.47 -14.34
N PHE A 127 5.01 -2.36 -14.34
CA PHE A 127 6.29 -2.14 -15.02
C PHE A 127 6.14 -1.96 -16.52
N LYS A 128 5.31 -2.78 -17.18
CA LYS A 128 5.02 -2.60 -18.61
C LYS A 128 4.38 -1.25 -18.92
N ARG A 129 3.61 -0.71 -17.98
CA ARG A 129 3.01 0.64 -18.07
C ARG A 129 4.03 1.77 -17.82
N GLY A 130 5.23 1.45 -17.35
CA GLY A 130 6.32 2.41 -17.12
C GLY A 130 6.57 2.79 -15.66
N SER A 131 6.04 2.03 -14.71
CA SER A 131 6.36 2.24 -13.30
C SER A 131 7.83 1.97 -13.02
N ILE A 132 8.44 2.83 -12.21
CA ILE A 132 9.80 2.66 -11.70
C ILE A 132 9.71 2.21 -10.25
N ASP A 133 10.39 1.12 -9.91
CA ASP A 133 10.53 0.68 -8.52
C ASP A 133 11.82 1.26 -7.94
N PHE A 134 11.68 2.31 -7.13
CA PHE A 134 12.79 2.89 -6.39
C PHE A 134 12.99 2.10 -5.10
N ASP A 135 14.09 1.38 -4.99
CA ASP A 135 14.47 0.67 -3.78
C ASP A 135 15.32 1.58 -2.88
N PHE A 136 14.69 2.63 -2.35
CA PHE A 136 15.35 3.48 -1.36
C PHE A 136 15.33 2.80 -0.01
N PRO A 137 16.49 2.65 0.64
CA PRO A 137 16.56 2.06 1.98
C PRO A 137 15.86 2.96 3.00
N GLU A 138 14.77 2.49 3.59
CA GLU A 138 14.18 3.11 4.77
C GLU A 138 14.94 2.67 6.02
N THR A 139 15.11 3.57 6.97
CA THR A 139 15.88 3.30 8.19
C THR A 139 14.97 2.83 9.31
N LYS A 140 15.28 1.68 9.90
CA LYS A 140 14.71 1.20 11.15
C LYS A 140 15.68 1.45 12.29
N ILE A 141 15.23 2.19 13.30
CA ILE A 141 16.01 2.49 14.52
C ILE A 141 15.42 1.67 15.66
N THR A 142 16.27 0.90 16.34
CA THR A 142 15.90 0.15 17.55
C THR A 142 16.41 0.91 18.76
N LEU A 143 15.55 1.13 19.75
CA LEU A 143 15.88 1.82 20.99
C LEU A 143 15.99 0.79 22.15
N ASN A 144 16.81 1.10 23.15
CA ASN A 144 16.80 0.41 24.43
C ASN A 144 15.70 0.92 25.36
N ASP A 145 15.58 0.34 26.56
CA ASP A 145 14.58 0.73 27.56
C ASP A 145 14.73 2.18 28.05
N LYS A 146 15.88 2.80 27.81
CA LYS A 146 16.16 4.21 28.16
C LYS A 146 15.83 5.17 27.01
N GLY A 147 15.41 4.64 25.84
CA GLY A 147 15.12 5.45 24.66
C GLY A 147 16.37 5.84 23.85
N GLU A 148 17.52 5.20 24.09
CA GLU A 148 18.75 5.45 23.34
C GLU A 148 18.84 4.51 22.12
N PRO A 149 19.28 4.99 20.94
CA PRO A 149 19.43 4.15 19.76
C PRO A 149 20.56 3.12 19.94
N VAL A 150 20.21 1.84 19.85
CA VAL A 150 21.16 0.72 19.96
C VAL A 150 21.48 0.08 18.61
N GLU A 151 20.59 0.21 17.64
CA GLU A 151 20.79 -0.34 16.31
C GLU A 151 20.11 0.54 15.27
N ILE A 152 20.79 0.76 14.14
CA ILE A 152 20.27 1.44 12.96
C ILE A 152 20.50 0.51 11.78
N LYS A 153 19.41 0.03 11.15
CA LYS A 153 19.47 -0.88 10.02
C LYS A 153 18.44 -0.52 8.94
N PRO A 154 18.65 -0.95 7.69
CA PRO A 154 17.63 -0.82 6.66
C PRO A 154 16.36 -1.59 7.05
N TYR A 155 15.20 -1.04 6.70
CA TYR A 155 13.93 -1.77 6.78
C TYR A 155 13.92 -2.87 5.71
N ASP A 156 13.53 -4.08 6.11
CA ASP A 156 13.44 -5.22 5.19
C ASP A 156 12.17 -5.14 4.34
N ARG A 157 12.31 -4.72 3.08
CA ARG A 157 11.25 -4.73 2.07
C ARG A 157 11.18 -6.12 1.43
N ASN A 158 10.39 -6.99 2.01
CA ASN A 158 10.28 -8.40 1.61
C ASN A 158 9.06 -8.70 0.73
N THR A 159 8.91 -9.96 0.29
CA THR A 159 7.81 -10.41 -0.56
C THR A 159 6.44 -10.13 0.05
N ALA A 160 6.27 -10.32 1.35
CA ALA A 160 4.99 -10.11 2.03
C ALA A 160 4.57 -8.62 2.03
N THR A 161 5.51 -7.69 2.23
CA THR A 161 5.21 -6.24 2.13
C THR A 161 4.83 -5.85 0.72
N LYS A 162 5.49 -6.42 -0.29
CA LYS A 162 5.23 -6.16 -1.71
C LYS A 162 3.86 -6.67 -2.16
N ILE A 163 3.36 -7.78 -1.62
CA ILE A 163 2.00 -8.28 -1.89
C ILE A 163 0.96 -7.24 -1.46
N ILE A 164 1.07 -6.73 -0.25
CA ILE A 164 0.12 -5.74 0.28
C ILE A 164 0.20 -4.44 -0.52
N GLU A 165 1.40 -3.98 -0.87
CA GLU A 165 1.60 -2.80 -1.72
C GLU A 165 0.85 -2.93 -3.06
N ASP A 166 1.04 -4.05 -3.79
CA ASP A 166 0.40 -4.25 -5.09
C ASP A 166 -1.13 -4.33 -4.98
N PHE A 167 -1.65 -4.95 -3.90
CA PHE A 167 -3.10 -5.04 -3.66
C PHE A 167 -3.70 -3.71 -3.25
N MET A 168 -2.98 -2.90 -2.49
CA MET A 168 -3.43 -1.53 -2.17
C MET A 168 -3.46 -0.66 -3.42
N LEU A 169 -2.45 -0.76 -4.29
CA LEU A 169 -2.38 0.02 -5.51
C LEU A 169 -3.52 -0.31 -6.46
N ILE A 170 -3.80 -1.60 -6.72
CA ILE A 170 -4.90 -1.97 -7.62
C ILE A 170 -6.26 -1.56 -7.06
N ALA A 171 -6.48 -1.65 -5.75
CA ALA A 171 -7.71 -1.20 -5.12
C ALA A 171 -7.86 0.32 -5.23
N ASN A 172 -6.80 1.09 -4.98
CA ASN A 172 -6.81 2.54 -5.10
C ASN A 172 -7.09 2.98 -6.55
N GLU A 173 -6.46 2.33 -7.54
CA GLU A 173 -6.69 2.59 -8.96
C GLU A 173 -8.15 2.30 -9.33
N THR A 174 -8.68 1.14 -8.93
CA THR A 174 -10.06 0.73 -9.24
C THR A 174 -11.09 1.68 -8.65
N VAL A 175 -10.94 2.05 -7.38
CA VAL A 175 -11.86 3.00 -6.72
C VAL A 175 -11.77 4.38 -7.37
N ALA A 176 -10.58 4.88 -7.64
CA ALA A 176 -10.39 6.18 -8.25
C ALA A 176 -11.00 6.24 -9.68
N GLU A 177 -10.80 5.19 -10.48
CA GLU A 177 -11.35 5.09 -11.84
C GLU A 177 -12.88 5.00 -11.83
N ASP A 178 -13.46 4.19 -10.95
CA ASP A 178 -14.90 4.00 -10.82
C ASP A 178 -15.62 5.33 -10.50
N TYR A 179 -15.15 6.04 -9.47
CA TYR A 179 -15.74 7.33 -9.08
C TYR A 179 -15.49 8.43 -10.12
N PHE A 180 -14.38 8.37 -10.85
CA PHE A 180 -14.10 9.30 -11.94
C PHE A 180 -15.12 9.18 -13.07
N TRP A 181 -15.38 7.96 -13.54
CA TRP A 181 -16.34 7.73 -14.63
C TRP A 181 -17.79 7.95 -14.23
N GLN A 182 -18.11 7.82 -12.94
CA GLN A 182 -19.44 8.17 -12.42
C GLN A 182 -19.62 9.68 -12.19
N GLU A 183 -18.58 10.49 -12.39
CA GLU A 183 -18.59 11.94 -12.15
C GLU A 183 -18.99 12.31 -10.71
N ILE A 184 -18.74 11.42 -9.75
CA ILE A 184 -19.02 11.66 -8.34
C ILE A 184 -17.88 12.48 -7.74
N PRO A 185 -18.16 13.54 -6.96
CA PRO A 185 -17.12 14.28 -6.26
C PRO A 185 -16.32 13.38 -5.35
N PHE A 186 -15.00 13.28 -5.60
CA PHE A 186 -14.09 12.41 -4.90
C PHE A 186 -12.75 13.08 -4.69
N LEU A 187 -12.04 12.71 -3.61
CA LEU A 187 -10.73 13.27 -3.33
C LEU A 187 -9.64 12.40 -3.99
N TYR A 188 -9.02 12.93 -5.04
CA TYR A 188 -7.93 12.26 -5.74
C TYR A 188 -6.57 12.74 -5.25
N ARG A 189 -5.64 11.80 -5.09
CA ARG A 189 -4.23 12.14 -4.93
C ARG A 189 -3.57 12.13 -6.29
N SER A 190 -3.20 13.31 -6.77
CA SER A 190 -2.52 13.50 -8.05
C SER A 190 -1.10 14.02 -7.84
N HIS A 191 -0.26 13.85 -8.85
CA HIS A 191 1.05 14.44 -8.94
C HIS A 191 1.09 15.39 -10.12
N GLU A 192 1.77 16.52 -9.95
CA GLU A 192 2.02 17.45 -11.04
C GLU A 192 2.96 16.81 -12.08
N ASN A 193 2.95 17.39 -13.28
CA ASN A 193 3.88 16.99 -14.31
C ASN A 193 5.31 17.25 -13.84
N PRO A 194 6.25 16.36 -14.21
CA PRO A 194 7.66 16.58 -13.90
C PRO A 194 8.17 17.91 -14.41
N ASP A 195 8.98 18.61 -13.63
CA ASP A 195 9.66 19.83 -14.02
C ASP A 195 10.54 19.54 -15.27
N PRO A 196 10.30 20.25 -16.40
CA PRO A 196 11.04 20.02 -17.65
C PRO A 196 12.56 20.20 -17.51
N GLU A 197 12.99 21.09 -16.62
CA GLU A 197 14.41 21.31 -16.40
C GLU A 197 15.04 20.18 -15.60
N LYS A 198 14.35 19.66 -14.58
CA LYS A 198 14.81 18.46 -13.85
C LYS A 198 14.90 17.25 -14.76
N ILE A 199 13.92 17.06 -15.66
CA ILE A 199 13.95 15.99 -16.65
C ILE A 199 15.13 16.15 -17.62
N ARG A 200 15.43 17.38 -18.06
CA ARG A 200 16.59 17.64 -18.93
C ARG A 200 17.89 17.31 -18.23
N ARG A 201 18.04 17.71 -16.96
CA ARG A 201 19.22 17.37 -16.13
C ARG A 201 19.36 15.88 -15.94
N LEU A 202 18.25 15.17 -15.65
CA LEU A 202 18.25 13.71 -15.57
C LEU A 202 18.66 13.08 -16.90
N GLY A 203 18.13 13.57 -18.03
CA GLY A 203 18.50 13.10 -19.37
C GLY A 203 20.01 13.24 -19.64
N THR A 204 20.59 14.40 -19.29
CA THR A 204 22.03 14.63 -19.40
C THR A 204 22.83 13.67 -18.53
N PHE A 205 22.39 13.46 -17.30
CA PHE A 205 23.06 12.55 -16.37
C PHE A 205 23.05 11.10 -16.85
N ILE A 206 21.89 10.56 -17.24
CA ILE A 206 21.77 9.16 -17.65
C ILE A 206 22.41 8.87 -19.02
N ASN A 207 22.56 9.87 -19.90
CA ASN A 207 23.31 9.74 -21.15
C ASN A 207 24.76 9.29 -20.92
N ASN A 208 25.38 9.67 -19.81
CA ASN A 208 26.71 9.22 -19.43
C ASN A 208 26.79 7.71 -19.20
N PHE A 209 25.65 7.07 -18.95
CA PHE A 209 25.51 5.61 -18.73
C PHE A 209 24.92 4.88 -19.95
N GLY A 210 24.78 5.56 -21.09
CA GLY A 210 24.23 4.98 -22.31
C GLY A 210 22.71 4.91 -22.38
N TYR A 211 21.99 5.54 -21.44
CA TYR A 211 20.54 5.62 -21.46
C TYR A 211 20.08 6.95 -22.06
N SER A 212 18.90 6.93 -22.69
CA SER A 212 18.30 8.14 -23.24
C SER A 212 16.83 8.28 -22.83
N ILE A 213 16.40 9.51 -22.55
CA ILE A 213 14.98 9.84 -22.30
C ILE A 213 14.48 10.63 -23.52
N LYS A 214 13.34 10.20 -24.09
CA LYS A 214 12.62 11.02 -25.06
C LYS A 214 11.78 12.06 -24.30
N ILE A 215 12.19 13.32 -24.39
CA ILE A 215 11.43 14.44 -23.85
C ILE A 215 10.42 14.83 -24.93
N GLY A 216 9.15 14.36 -24.79
CA GLY A 216 8.07 14.73 -25.71
C GLY A 216 7.32 15.97 -25.23
N ALA A 217 6.67 16.68 -26.16
CA ALA A 217 5.85 17.86 -25.87
C ALA A 217 4.52 17.53 -25.18
N VAL A 218 4.17 16.26 -25.05
CA VAL A 218 2.92 15.78 -24.42
C VAL A 218 3.29 15.00 -23.17
N SER A 219 3.05 15.64 -22.07
CA SER A 219 3.23 15.09 -20.76
C SER A 219 2.01 14.25 -20.41
N TYR A 220 2.03 12.99 -20.76
CA TYR A 220 1.22 12.02 -20.04
C TYR A 220 2.05 11.44 -18.92
N THR A 221 1.41 11.12 -17.81
CA THR A 221 1.89 10.72 -16.50
C THR A 221 2.83 9.51 -16.45
N HIS A 222 3.47 9.14 -17.54
CA HIS A 222 4.34 7.97 -17.63
C HIS A 222 5.66 8.36 -18.27
N LEU A 223 6.64 8.65 -17.41
CA LEU A 223 8.04 8.56 -17.79
C LEU A 223 8.38 7.07 -17.95
N THR A 224 8.24 6.57 -19.17
CA THR A 224 8.80 5.26 -19.49
C THR A 224 10.29 5.44 -19.74
N LEU A 225 11.12 4.96 -18.84
CA LEU A 225 12.50 4.66 -19.15
C LEU A 225 12.49 3.37 -19.96
N PRO A 226 13.06 3.34 -21.17
CA PRO A 226 13.24 2.07 -21.88
C PRO A 226 14.23 1.23 -21.08
N THR A 227 13.72 0.24 -20.35
CA THR A 227 14.56 -0.83 -19.83
C THR A 227 14.92 -1.74 -21.01
N LYS A 228 16.21 -1.83 -21.31
CA LYS A 228 16.75 -2.92 -22.11
C LYS A 228 16.84 -4.17 -21.27
#